data_beab6654a02bfeb4036b39e368364dcd
#
_entry.id   beab6654a02bfeb4036b39e368364dcd
#
_cell.length_a   1.000
_cell.length_b   1.000
_cell.length_c   1.000
_cell.angle_alpha   90.00
_cell.angle_beta   90.00
_cell.angle_gamma   90.00
#
_symmetry.space_group_name_H-M   'P 1'
#
loop_
_entity.id
_entity.type
_entity.pdbx_description
1 polymer ?
#
loop_
_entity_poly.entity_id
_entity_poly.type
_entity_poly.pdbx_seq_one_letter_code
_entity_poly.pdbx_strand_id
1 'polypeptide(L)'
;MNSIGWIVGHLAWQEQRYLLLRPQGLMLREDIQQAFTTGGPMSTPALKDTLAAWKQITRASDAFLDKLTSRALLRDLPLVEGKRSGQTQGDAIRRMTYHYWFHIGEIMAIRQMQGQKRLPQYVGALEQKAPYRPDHG
;
A
#
# COMPACT_ATOMS: atom_id res chain seq x y z
N MET A 1 4.43 -0.66 -19.57
CA MET A 1 3.33 -0.80 -18.57
C MET A 1 3.70 -1.94 -17.63
N ASN A 2 3.57 -1.75 -16.33
CA ASN A 2 3.89 -2.76 -15.34
C ASN A 2 2.88 -3.92 -15.36
N SER A 3 3.30 -5.14 -15.02
CA SER A 3 2.39 -6.26 -14.83
C SER A 3 1.57 -6.09 -13.54
N ILE A 4 0.40 -6.73 -13.46
CA ILE A 4 -0.41 -6.73 -12.23
C ILE A 4 0.41 -7.28 -11.04
N GLY A 5 1.19 -8.33 -11.25
CA GLY A 5 2.08 -8.88 -10.22
C GLY A 5 3.08 -7.84 -9.70
N TRP A 6 3.70 -7.07 -10.60
CA TRP A 6 4.61 -6.00 -10.20
C TRP A 6 3.89 -4.90 -9.41
N ILE A 7 2.70 -4.47 -9.87
CA ILE A 7 1.89 -3.44 -9.18
C ILE A 7 1.56 -3.88 -7.76
N VAL A 8 1.16 -5.13 -7.55
CA VAL A 8 0.87 -5.66 -6.21
C VAL A 8 2.12 -5.67 -5.33
N GLY A 9 3.28 -6.06 -5.87
CA GLY A 9 4.55 -6.00 -5.17
C GLY A 9 4.94 -4.58 -4.79
N HIS A 10 4.71 -3.61 -5.68
CA HIS A 10 4.97 -2.19 -5.43
C HIS A 10 4.05 -1.60 -4.35
N LEU A 11 2.79 -1.99 -4.32
CA LEU A 11 1.86 -1.62 -3.24
C LEU A 11 2.30 -2.24 -1.90
N ALA A 12 2.74 -3.49 -1.89
CA ALA A 12 3.30 -4.13 -0.70
C ALA A 12 4.56 -3.40 -0.20
N TRP A 13 5.47 -3.03 -1.12
CA TRP A 13 6.65 -2.23 -0.80
C TRP A 13 6.29 -0.90 -0.15
N GLN A 14 5.35 -0.16 -0.74
CA GLN A 14 4.92 1.12 -0.20
C GLN A 14 4.35 0.97 1.21
N GLU A 15 3.49 -0.01 1.43
CA GLU A 15 2.87 -0.24 2.72
C GLU A 15 3.91 -0.60 3.78
N GLN A 16 4.84 -1.51 3.47
CA GLN A 16 5.97 -1.80 4.35
C GLN A 16 6.77 -0.56 4.69
N ARG A 17 7.08 0.26 3.68
CA ARG A 17 7.89 1.47 3.86
C ARG A 17 7.23 2.48 4.81
N TYR A 18 5.93 2.75 4.63
CA TYR A 18 5.24 3.83 5.33
C TYR A 18 4.62 3.43 6.66
N LEU A 19 4.30 2.16 6.86
CA LEU A 19 3.64 1.69 8.09
C LEU A 19 4.54 0.82 8.98
N LEU A 20 5.56 0.20 8.43
CA LEU A 20 6.45 -0.68 9.19
C LEU A 20 7.86 -0.11 9.31
N LEU A 21 8.52 0.17 8.20
CA LEU A 21 9.94 0.53 8.20
C LEU A 21 10.19 1.93 8.77
N ARG A 22 9.56 2.95 8.21
CA ARG A 22 9.79 4.34 8.62
C ARG A 22 9.33 4.65 10.05
N PRO A 23 8.09 4.27 10.47
CA PRO A 23 7.63 4.58 11.83
C PRO A 23 8.12 3.63 12.91
N GLN A 24 8.51 2.40 12.57
CA GLN A 24 8.82 1.33 13.53
C GLN A 24 10.20 0.71 13.37
N GLY A 25 10.92 1.02 12.28
CA GLY A 25 12.21 0.37 11.96
C GLY A 25 12.08 -1.11 11.56
N LEU A 26 10.87 -1.58 11.23
CA LEU A 26 10.59 -2.98 10.94
C LEU A 26 10.68 -3.26 9.44
N MET A 27 11.71 -4.00 9.03
CA MET A 27 11.85 -4.57 7.69
C MET A 27 11.34 -6.01 7.71
N LEU A 28 10.14 -6.24 7.20
CA LEU A 28 9.51 -7.57 7.21
C LEU A 28 9.91 -8.41 5.99
N ARG A 29 10.01 -7.77 4.82
CA ARG A 29 10.30 -8.42 3.53
C ARG A 29 11.35 -7.63 2.77
N GLU A 30 12.61 -8.05 2.92
CA GLU A 30 13.76 -7.44 2.23
C GLU A 30 13.67 -7.60 0.70
N ASP A 31 13.20 -8.75 0.23
CA ASP A 31 13.00 -9.04 -1.18
C ASP A 31 11.99 -8.07 -1.84
N ILE A 32 10.92 -7.72 -1.13
CA ILE A 32 9.94 -6.71 -1.59
C ILE A 32 10.59 -5.33 -1.63
N GLN A 33 11.41 -4.99 -0.64
CA GLN A 33 12.12 -3.71 -0.60
C GLN A 33 13.07 -3.55 -1.79
N GLN A 34 13.77 -4.59 -2.17
CA GLN A 34 14.75 -4.55 -3.26
C GLN A 34 14.10 -4.59 -4.65
N ALA A 35 13.06 -5.43 -4.83
CA ALA A 35 12.50 -5.70 -6.15
C ALA A 35 11.47 -4.67 -6.63
N PHE A 36 10.77 -3.97 -5.72
CA PHE A 36 9.58 -3.20 -6.06
C PHE A 36 9.62 -1.72 -5.67
N THR A 37 10.79 -1.21 -5.34
CA THR A 37 10.98 0.23 -5.05
C THR A 37 10.67 1.10 -6.28
N THR A 38 10.28 2.34 -6.03
CA THR A 38 10.07 3.33 -7.11
C THR A 38 11.35 3.48 -7.95
N GLY A 39 11.21 3.37 -9.27
CA GLY A 39 12.36 3.41 -10.19
C GLY A 39 13.18 2.12 -10.25
N GLY A 40 12.76 1.08 -9.54
CA GLY A 40 13.37 -0.24 -9.60
C GLY A 40 13.14 -0.95 -10.95
N PRO A 41 13.83 -2.07 -11.18
CA PRO A 41 13.77 -2.77 -12.45
C PRO A 41 12.36 -3.28 -12.76
N MET A 42 11.95 -3.16 -14.02
CA MET A 42 10.70 -3.77 -14.48
C MET A 42 10.83 -5.29 -14.46
N SER A 43 9.77 -5.94 -13.96
CA SER A 43 9.72 -7.40 -13.89
C SER A 43 8.27 -7.90 -14.04
N THR A 44 8.12 -9.20 -14.24
CA THR A 44 6.81 -9.85 -14.33
C THR A 44 6.75 -10.99 -13.31
N PRO A 45 6.69 -10.66 -12.00
CA PRO A 45 6.63 -11.66 -10.95
C PRO A 45 5.32 -12.45 -11.00
N ALA A 46 5.32 -13.64 -10.45
CA ALA A 46 4.10 -14.42 -10.29
C ALA A 46 3.15 -13.70 -9.32
N LEU A 47 1.92 -13.43 -9.76
CA LEU A 47 0.91 -12.69 -8.97
C LEU A 47 0.63 -13.36 -7.62
N LYS A 48 0.65 -14.69 -7.54
CA LYS A 48 0.44 -15.44 -6.29
C LYS A 48 1.47 -15.08 -5.22
N ASP A 49 2.73 -14.86 -5.61
CA ASP A 49 3.84 -14.61 -4.69
C ASP A 49 3.78 -13.17 -4.16
N THR A 50 3.50 -12.21 -5.04
CA THR A 50 3.32 -10.81 -4.64
C THR A 50 2.06 -10.60 -3.80
N LEU A 51 0.96 -11.31 -4.08
CA LEU A 51 -0.24 -11.32 -3.24
C LEU A 51 0.04 -11.92 -1.85
N ALA A 52 0.82 -12.99 -1.76
CA ALA A 52 1.21 -13.56 -0.48
C ALA A 52 2.03 -12.58 0.35
N ALA A 53 3.02 -11.92 -0.27
CA ALA A 53 3.82 -10.88 0.37
C ALA A 53 2.97 -9.68 0.81
N TRP A 54 2.09 -9.19 -0.05
CA TRP A 54 1.16 -8.12 0.26
C TRP A 54 0.28 -8.45 1.46
N LYS A 55 -0.32 -9.64 1.50
CA LYS A 55 -1.14 -10.09 2.64
C LYS A 55 -0.35 -10.19 3.95
N GLN A 56 0.91 -10.60 3.89
CA GLN A 56 1.77 -10.67 5.07
C GLN A 56 2.07 -9.26 5.61
N ILE A 57 2.41 -8.33 4.74
CA ILE A 57 2.73 -6.94 5.10
C ILE A 57 1.49 -6.22 5.63
N THR A 58 0.33 -6.34 4.97
CA THR A 58 -0.91 -5.68 5.40
C THR A 58 -1.37 -6.15 6.78
N ARG A 59 -1.25 -7.45 7.09
CA ARG A 59 -1.55 -7.93 8.45
C ARG A 59 -0.66 -7.31 9.52
N ALA A 60 0.62 -7.12 9.23
CA ALA A 60 1.52 -6.44 10.16
C ALA A 60 1.19 -4.94 10.27
N SER A 61 0.80 -4.32 9.15
CA SER A 61 0.37 -2.92 9.09
C SER A 61 -0.92 -2.67 9.87
N ASP A 62 -1.89 -3.58 9.80
CA ASP A 62 -3.17 -3.48 10.55
C ASP A 62 -2.90 -3.35 12.05
N ALA A 63 -2.00 -4.14 12.60
CA ALA A 63 -1.64 -4.08 14.02
C ALA A 63 -1.00 -2.74 14.43
N PHE A 64 -0.34 -2.04 13.51
CA PHE A 64 0.15 -0.69 13.72
C PHE A 64 -0.97 0.35 13.61
N LEU A 65 -1.81 0.24 12.58
CA LEU A 65 -2.92 1.16 12.32
C LEU A 65 -3.92 1.17 13.47
N ASP A 66 -4.25 0.01 14.04
CA ASP A 66 -5.18 -0.14 15.18
C ASP A 66 -4.73 0.61 16.44
N LYS A 67 -3.45 0.93 16.55
CA LYS A 67 -2.87 1.67 17.69
C LYS A 67 -2.71 3.16 17.43
N LEU A 68 -2.98 3.62 16.22
CA LEU A 68 -2.81 5.04 15.88
C LEU A 68 -3.90 5.88 16.53
N THR A 69 -3.46 7.00 17.09
CA THR A 69 -4.35 8.04 17.62
C THR A 69 -4.31 9.27 16.71
N SER A 70 -5.33 10.12 16.79
CA SER A 70 -5.35 11.39 16.05
C SER A 70 -4.09 12.24 16.31
N ARG A 71 -3.57 12.21 17.54
CA ARG A 71 -2.32 12.89 17.89
C ARG A 71 -1.09 12.28 17.21
N ALA A 72 -1.07 10.94 17.05
CA ALA A 72 0.03 10.25 16.36
C ALA A 72 0.06 10.60 14.87
N LEU A 73 -1.08 10.85 14.25
CA LEU A 73 -1.17 11.25 12.83
C LEU A 73 -0.49 12.59 12.53
N LEU A 74 -0.34 13.46 13.53
CA LEU A 74 0.31 14.77 13.38
C LEU A 74 1.84 14.71 13.54
N ARG A 75 2.39 13.56 13.94
CA ARG A 75 3.84 13.42 14.12
C ARG A 75 4.55 13.34 12.78
N ASP A 76 5.76 13.89 12.71
CA ASP A 76 6.65 13.69 11.57
C ASP A 76 6.92 12.20 11.38
N LEU A 77 6.78 11.72 10.15
CA LEU A 77 7.16 10.37 9.76
C LEU A 77 8.63 10.40 9.30
N PRO A 78 9.59 9.89 10.11
CA PRO A 78 11.00 10.01 9.78
C PRO A 78 11.35 9.32 8.46
N LEU A 79 12.44 9.73 7.84
CA LEU A 79 13.09 8.94 6.78
C LEU A 79 13.69 7.66 7.36
N VAL A 80 14.06 6.71 6.50
CA VAL A 80 14.65 5.43 6.93
C VAL A 80 15.92 5.67 7.78
N GLU A 81 16.68 6.73 7.47
CA GLU A 81 17.89 7.13 8.21
C GLU A 81 17.59 7.90 9.51
N GLY A 82 16.33 7.98 9.91
CA GLY A 82 15.91 8.68 11.13
C GLY A 82 15.85 10.20 11.02
N LYS A 83 16.17 10.79 9.87
CA LYS A 83 16.06 12.22 9.61
C LYS A 83 14.60 12.65 9.48
N ARG A 84 14.31 13.89 9.85
CA ARG A 84 12.97 14.47 9.62
C ARG A 84 12.64 14.53 8.15
N SER A 85 11.41 14.14 7.80
CA SER A 85 10.95 14.18 6.41
C SER A 85 10.12 15.42 6.08
N GLY A 86 9.56 16.08 7.07
CA GLY A 86 8.55 17.14 6.89
C GLY A 86 7.17 16.60 6.48
N GLN A 87 7.01 15.28 6.39
CA GLN A 87 5.74 14.60 6.11
C GLN A 87 5.18 14.01 7.40
N THR A 88 3.93 14.28 7.72
CA THR A 88 3.29 13.66 8.88
C THR A 88 2.87 12.23 8.60
N GLN A 89 2.63 11.45 9.67
CA GLN A 89 2.07 10.09 9.55
C GLN A 89 0.71 10.11 8.84
N GLY A 90 -0.13 11.10 9.14
CA GLY A 90 -1.44 11.27 8.49
C GLY A 90 -1.32 11.57 7.00
N ASP A 91 -0.37 12.43 6.59
CA ASP A 91 -0.10 12.71 5.18
C ASP A 91 0.34 11.45 4.43
N ALA A 92 1.18 10.65 5.05
CA ALA A 92 1.66 9.40 4.47
C ALA A 92 0.51 8.40 4.25
N ILE A 93 -0.37 8.23 5.23
CA ILE A 93 -1.54 7.34 5.13
C ILE A 93 -2.49 7.82 4.03
N ARG A 94 -2.77 9.13 3.98
CA ARG A 94 -3.60 9.72 2.92
C ARG A 94 -2.97 9.50 1.54
N ARG A 95 -1.68 9.75 1.40
CA ARG A 95 -0.93 9.48 0.16
C ARG A 95 -1.01 8.02 -0.25
N MET A 96 -0.86 7.08 0.69
CA MET A 96 -0.99 5.65 0.43
C MET A 96 -2.38 5.29 -0.10
N THR A 97 -3.44 5.84 0.50
CA THR A 97 -4.81 5.62 0.06
C THR A 97 -4.97 6.02 -1.41
N TYR A 98 -4.53 7.22 -1.79
CA TYR A 98 -4.59 7.67 -3.18
C TYR A 98 -3.71 6.84 -4.12
N HIS A 99 -2.59 6.34 -3.66
CA HIS A 99 -1.72 5.48 -4.44
C HIS A 99 -2.36 4.11 -4.72
N TYR A 100 -3.08 3.55 -3.75
CA TYR A 100 -3.91 2.37 -3.99
C TYR A 100 -4.96 2.62 -5.07
N TRP A 101 -5.69 3.73 -5.01
CA TRP A 101 -6.68 4.09 -6.00
C TRP A 101 -6.08 4.23 -7.40
N PHE A 102 -4.94 4.88 -7.51
CA PHE A 102 -4.20 5.04 -8.77
C PHE A 102 -3.89 3.66 -9.39
N HIS A 103 -3.32 2.76 -8.63
CA HIS A 103 -2.95 1.44 -9.12
C HIS A 103 -4.14 0.50 -9.34
N ILE A 104 -5.23 0.64 -8.60
CA ILE A 104 -6.48 -0.07 -8.89
C ILE A 104 -6.99 0.31 -10.29
N GLY A 105 -6.93 1.58 -10.67
CA GLY A 105 -7.26 2.05 -12.02
C GLY A 105 -6.37 1.40 -13.10
N GLU A 106 -5.06 1.34 -12.87
CA GLU A 106 -4.13 0.66 -13.79
C GLU A 106 -4.44 -0.84 -13.94
N ILE A 107 -4.68 -1.53 -12.82
CA ILE A 107 -5.05 -2.96 -12.83
C ILE A 107 -6.35 -3.16 -13.62
N MET A 108 -7.34 -2.30 -13.44
CA MET A 108 -8.59 -2.36 -14.19
C MET A 108 -8.36 -2.18 -15.68
N ALA A 109 -7.55 -1.21 -16.08
CA ALA A 109 -7.21 -0.97 -17.48
C ALA A 109 -6.51 -2.19 -18.11
N ILE A 110 -5.54 -2.78 -17.41
CA ILE A 110 -4.85 -3.99 -17.85
C ILE A 110 -5.85 -5.15 -18.06
N ARG A 111 -6.76 -5.36 -17.11
CA ARG A 111 -7.77 -6.42 -17.18
C ARG A 111 -8.75 -6.21 -18.34
N GLN A 112 -9.14 -4.97 -18.61
CA GLN A 112 -9.97 -4.61 -19.76
C GLN A 112 -9.25 -4.90 -21.08
N MET A 113 -7.98 -4.51 -21.21
CA MET A 113 -7.16 -4.80 -22.40
C MET A 113 -6.96 -6.31 -22.62
N GLN A 114 -6.92 -7.11 -21.56
CA GLN A 114 -6.87 -8.55 -21.62
C GLN A 114 -8.25 -9.18 -21.99
N GLY A 115 -9.27 -8.40 -22.22
CA GLY A 115 -10.61 -8.86 -22.57
C GLY A 115 -11.36 -9.57 -21.43
N GLN A 116 -10.94 -9.38 -20.17
CA GLN A 116 -11.62 -9.98 -19.03
C GLN A 116 -13.06 -9.44 -18.92
N LYS A 117 -13.99 -10.37 -18.69
CA LYS A 117 -15.41 -10.05 -18.48
C LYS A 117 -15.72 -9.96 -16.98
N ARG A 118 -16.86 -9.37 -16.63
CA ARG A 118 -17.36 -9.28 -15.25
C ARG A 118 -16.38 -8.57 -14.32
N LEU A 119 -15.82 -7.47 -14.78
CA LEU A 119 -15.00 -6.61 -13.93
C LEU A 119 -15.88 -5.91 -12.89
N PRO A 120 -15.35 -5.64 -11.68
CA PRO A 120 -16.05 -4.82 -10.69
C PRO A 120 -16.42 -3.46 -11.29
N GLN A 121 -17.60 -2.96 -10.93
CA GLN A 121 -17.94 -1.59 -11.22
C GLN A 121 -17.16 -0.67 -10.28
N TYR A 122 -16.49 0.33 -10.83
CA TYR A 122 -15.69 1.30 -10.09
C TYR A 122 -14.65 0.56 -9.20
N VAL A 123 -14.74 0.69 -7.88
CA VAL A 123 -13.84 0.06 -6.90
C VAL A 123 -14.48 -1.14 -6.19
N GLY A 124 -15.58 -1.62 -6.69
CA GLY A 124 -16.35 -2.71 -6.10
C GLY A 124 -17.29 -2.21 -4.99
N ALA A 125 -17.68 -3.09 -4.11
CA ALA A 125 -18.67 -2.84 -3.06
C ALA A 125 -18.06 -2.06 -1.87
N LEU A 126 -17.67 -0.81 -2.11
CA LEU A 126 -16.99 0.02 -1.12
C LEU A 126 -17.84 0.24 0.15
N GLU A 127 -19.14 0.49 -0.02
CA GLU A 127 -20.07 0.74 1.10
C GLU A 127 -20.18 -0.45 2.05
N GLN A 128 -19.98 -1.66 1.52
CA GLN A 128 -19.99 -2.91 2.31
C GLN A 128 -18.63 -3.25 2.89
N LYS A 129 -17.55 -2.98 2.14
CA LYS A 129 -16.19 -3.39 2.51
C LYS A 129 -15.45 -2.38 3.37
N ALA A 130 -15.73 -1.11 3.18
CA ALA A 130 -15.14 0.01 3.92
C ALA A 130 -16.20 1.09 4.22
N PRO A 131 -17.26 0.77 4.98
CA PRO A 131 -18.32 1.72 5.29
C PRO A 131 -17.74 2.91 6.07
N TYR A 132 -18.28 4.09 5.80
CA TYR A 132 -18.00 5.26 6.62
C TYR A 132 -18.40 5.01 8.08
N ARG A 133 -17.47 5.24 8.97
CA ARG A 133 -17.72 5.17 10.42
C ARG A 133 -17.30 6.51 11.01
N PRO A 134 -18.23 7.23 11.67
CA PRO A 134 -17.88 8.46 12.36
C PRO A 134 -16.97 8.14 13.54
N ASP A 135 -16.09 9.07 13.88
CA ASP A 135 -15.33 9.03 15.13
C ASP A 135 -16.30 8.98 16.30
N HIS A 136 -16.16 7.99 17.12
CA HIS A 136 -16.77 8.01 18.46
C HIS A 136 -15.86 8.90 19.31
N GLY A 137 -16.20 10.21 19.39
CA GLY A 137 -15.48 11.22 20.13
C GLY A 137 -15.18 10.84 21.58
#